data_e8f38bd4405150c49d276af6e82c0a00
#
_entry.id   e8f38bd4405150c49d276af6e82c0a00
#
_cell.length_a   1.000
_cell.length_b   1.000
_cell.length_c   1.000
_cell.angle_alpha   90.00
_cell.angle_beta   90.00
_cell.angle_gamma   90.00
#
_symmetry.space_group_name_H-M   'P 1'
#
loop_
_entity.id
_entity.type
_entity.pdbx_description
1 polymer ?
#
loop_
_entity_poly.entity_id
_entity_poly.type
_entity_poly.pdbx_seq_one_letter_code
_entity_poly.pdbx_strand_id
1 'polypeptide(L)'
;MEMQLRINEYWSKRSDEFADARYQDLHSQKKEEWLSVIRSWLPDKKEIRALDLGTGAGFFAFLMQELGCTVTGIDYSEAMIDNAKKVMGKLGREGIVFRQMDAQKLDFEAESFDFIFSRNVTWTLPDPEQAYREMYRVLAPGGCILNFDANYGQAFKKQDLEGITEKQAVSDTSGYENPARSLAMLKERNQIAAELCICDEKRPFWDVQVLASLGMKKITVDLAAETHFFGGKPVSEAEKAWYNPAALFMVAAQKETHSLKK
;
A
#
# COMPACT_ATOMS: atom_id res chain seq x y z
N MET A 1 18.83 -7.90 -5.61
CA MET A 1 18.52 -9.26 -5.10
C MET A 1 18.66 -9.36 -3.59
N GLU A 2 19.76 -8.92 -2.99
CA GLU A 2 19.98 -8.97 -1.52
C GLU A 2 18.96 -8.14 -0.74
N MET A 3 18.72 -6.88 -1.15
CA MET A 3 17.74 -6.00 -0.50
C MET A 3 16.32 -6.58 -0.53
N GLN A 4 15.89 -7.12 -1.66
CA GLN A 4 14.57 -7.76 -1.80
C GLN A 4 14.41 -8.96 -0.85
N LEU A 5 15.45 -9.74 -0.63
CA LEU A 5 15.44 -10.85 0.31
C LEU A 5 15.31 -10.37 1.76
N ARG A 6 16.06 -9.32 2.15
CA ARG A 6 15.95 -8.71 3.50
C ARG A 6 14.55 -8.18 3.77
N ILE A 7 13.95 -7.48 2.80
CA ILE A 7 12.57 -6.99 2.88
C ILE A 7 11.60 -8.16 3.09
N ASN A 8 11.75 -9.22 2.28
CA ASN A 8 10.91 -10.41 2.39
C ASN A 8 11.02 -11.08 3.76
N GLU A 9 12.24 -11.26 4.27
CA GLU A 9 12.47 -11.84 5.60
C GLU A 9 11.83 -10.99 6.70
N TYR A 10 11.98 -9.67 6.63
CA TYR A 10 11.39 -8.74 7.59
C TYR A 10 9.87 -8.89 7.63
N TRP A 11 9.19 -8.86 6.49
CA TRP A 11 7.74 -8.96 6.42
C TRP A 11 7.23 -10.38 6.72
N SER A 12 7.98 -11.42 6.31
CA SER A 12 7.62 -12.80 6.63
C SER A 12 7.62 -13.07 8.13
N LYS A 13 8.60 -12.54 8.86
CA LYS A 13 8.65 -12.63 10.35
C LYS A 13 7.47 -11.94 11.03
N ARG A 14 6.80 -11.00 10.36
CA ARG A 14 5.67 -10.23 10.87
C ARG A 14 4.32 -10.72 10.38
N SER A 15 4.29 -11.72 9.52
CA SER A 15 3.09 -12.09 8.78
C SER A 15 1.93 -12.52 9.67
N ASP A 16 2.18 -13.28 10.74
CA ASP A 16 1.13 -13.78 11.64
C ASP A 16 0.52 -12.64 12.46
N GLU A 17 1.37 -11.80 13.08
CA GLU A 17 0.93 -10.61 13.82
C GLU A 17 0.11 -9.68 12.92
N PHE A 18 0.60 -9.46 11.70
CA PHE A 18 -0.07 -8.62 10.74
C PHE A 18 -1.43 -9.19 10.31
N ALA A 19 -1.52 -10.52 10.13
CA ALA A 19 -2.76 -11.20 9.79
C ALA A 19 -3.82 -11.08 10.89
N ASP A 20 -3.43 -11.25 12.15
CA ASP A 20 -4.34 -11.12 13.29
C ASP A 20 -4.88 -9.69 13.40
N ALA A 21 -4.02 -8.68 13.27
CA ALA A 21 -4.43 -7.28 13.27
C ALA A 21 -5.41 -6.96 12.11
N ARG A 22 -5.12 -7.43 10.90
CA ARG A 22 -6.01 -7.23 9.73
C ARG A 22 -7.32 -7.97 9.88
N TYR A 23 -7.33 -9.14 10.46
CA TYR A 23 -8.56 -9.88 10.77
C TYR A 23 -9.45 -9.10 11.75
N GLN A 24 -8.87 -8.48 12.78
CA GLN A 24 -9.61 -7.61 13.71
C GLN A 24 -10.16 -6.36 13.01
N ASP A 25 -9.38 -5.73 12.13
CA ASP A 25 -9.83 -4.55 11.36
C ASP A 25 -11.04 -4.87 10.47
N LEU A 26 -11.18 -6.10 9.95
CA LEU A 26 -12.37 -6.53 9.19
C LEU A 26 -13.67 -6.53 10.03
N HIS A 27 -13.56 -6.52 11.36
CA HIS A 27 -14.68 -6.49 12.29
C HIS A 27 -14.81 -5.16 13.03
N SER A 28 -14.11 -4.12 12.58
CA SER A 28 -14.06 -2.80 13.17
C SER A 28 -14.67 -1.72 12.25
N GLN A 29 -14.85 -0.51 12.77
CA GLN A 29 -15.29 0.65 11.99
C GLN A 29 -14.33 0.97 10.83
N LYS A 30 -13.05 0.64 10.93
CA LYS A 30 -12.06 0.83 9.86
C LYS A 30 -12.48 0.17 8.54
N LYS A 31 -13.20 -0.96 8.62
CA LYS A 31 -13.73 -1.64 7.44
C LYS A 31 -14.65 -0.72 6.64
N GLU A 32 -15.62 -0.11 7.30
CA GLU A 32 -16.64 0.75 6.64
C GLU A 32 -16.00 2.02 6.07
N GLU A 33 -15.04 2.59 6.80
CA GLU A 33 -14.26 3.75 6.34
C GLU A 33 -13.52 3.42 5.04
N TRP A 34 -12.80 2.30 4.99
CA TRP A 34 -12.10 1.87 3.78
C TRP A 34 -13.04 1.47 2.64
N LEU A 35 -14.16 0.81 2.92
CA LEU A 35 -15.17 0.51 1.90
C LEU A 35 -15.69 1.79 1.24
N SER A 36 -15.94 2.85 2.03
CA SER A 36 -16.38 4.14 1.51
C SER A 36 -15.33 4.77 0.60
N VAL A 37 -14.07 4.76 1.05
CA VAL A 37 -12.93 5.30 0.27
C VAL A 37 -12.78 4.54 -1.05
N ILE A 38 -12.66 3.22 -1.02
CA ILE A 38 -12.44 2.42 -2.23
C ILE A 38 -13.60 2.61 -3.21
N ARG A 39 -14.86 2.57 -2.72
CA ARG A 39 -16.05 2.76 -3.57
C ARG A 39 -16.02 4.07 -4.34
N SER A 40 -15.52 5.15 -3.75
CA SER A 40 -15.47 6.47 -4.40
C SER A 40 -14.49 6.55 -5.58
N TRP A 41 -13.55 5.58 -5.69
CA TRP A 41 -12.54 5.53 -6.73
C TRP A 41 -12.73 4.39 -7.73
N LEU A 42 -13.68 3.47 -7.48
CA LEU A 42 -13.96 2.42 -8.44
C LEU A 42 -14.45 3.01 -9.76
N PRO A 43 -14.00 2.48 -10.92
CA PRO A 43 -14.52 2.90 -12.21
C PRO A 43 -16.00 2.56 -12.35
N ASP A 44 -16.74 3.41 -13.07
CA ASP A 44 -18.15 3.15 -13.41
C ASP A 44 -18.24 2.02 -14.46
N LYS A 45 -18.19 0.79 -13.98
CA LYS A 45 -18.15 -0.42 -14.79
C LYS A 45 -18.89 -1.55 -14.07
N LYS A 46 -19.65 -2.37 -14.83
CA LYS A 46 -20.45 -3.46 -14.27
C LYS A 46 -19.58 -4.56 -13.64
N GLU A 47 -18.47 -4.89 -14.27
CA GLU A 47 -17.52 -5.91 -13.82
C GLU A 47 -16.14 -5.28 -13.68
N ILE A 48 -15.61 -5.25 -12.47
CA ILE A 48 -14.33 -4.61 -12.15
C ILE A 48 -13.33 -5.69 -11.77
N ARG A 49 -12.26 -5.79 -12.54
CA ARG A 49 -11.10 -6.63 -12.24
C ARG A 49 -10.15 -5.79 -11.39
N ALA A 50 -9.98 -6.17 -10.13
CA ALA A 50 -9.17 -5.43 -9.18
C ALA A 50 -7.88 -6.18 -8.80
N LEU A 51 -6.78 -5.45 -8.70
CA LEU A 51 -5.51 -5.93 -8.18
C LEU A 51 -5.25 -5.28 -6.81
N ASP A 52 -5.04 -6.10 -5.79
CA ASP A 52 -4.51 -5.69 -4.47
C ASP A 52 -3.00 -5.93 -4.47
N LEU A 53 -2.23 -4.87 -4.71
CA LEU A 53 -0.78 -4.92 -4.84
C LEU A 53 -0.14 -4.78 -3.46
N GLY A 54 0.59 -5.82 -3.01
CA GLY A 54 1.08 -5.94 -1.65
C GLY A 54 -0.06 -6.26 -0.67
N THR A 55 -0.87 -7.26 -1.02
CA THR A 55 -2.12 -7.62 -0.33
C THR A 55 -1.93 -7.97 1.16
N GLY A 56 -0.71 -8.34 1.58
CA GLY A 56 -0.44 -8.82 2.92
C GLY A 56 -1.37 -9.97 3.30
N ALA A 57 -2.11 -9.82 4.39
CA ALA A 57 -3.10 -10.82 4.84
C ALA A 57 -4.49 -10.68 4.17
N GLY A 58 -4.60 -9.93 3.07
CA GLY A 58 -5.79 -9.89 2.22
C GLY A 58 -6.86 -8.86 2.61
N PHE A 59 -6.63 -7.98 3.57
CA PHE A 59 -7.63 -7.04 4.06
C PHE A 59 -8.33 -6.27 2.94
N PHE A 60 -7.58 -5.61 2.07
CA PHE A 60 -8.15 -4.81 0.98
C PHE A 60 -8.75 -5.68 -0.13
N ALA A 61 -8.17 -6.85 -0.39
CA ALA A 61 -8.76 -7.82 -1.31
C ALA A 61 -10.18 -8.23 -0.88
N PHE A 62 -10.41 -8.45 0.43
CA PHE A 62 -11.72 -8.76 0.96
C PHE A 62 -12.70 -7.58 0.83
N LEU A 63 -12.23 -6.35 1.02
CA LEU A 63 -13.06 -5.15 0.85
C LEU A 63 -13.47 -4.95 -0.61
N MET A 64 -12.54 -5.09 -1.54
CA MET A 64 -12.84 -4.97 -2.97
C MET A 64 -13.80 -6.07 -3.45
N GLN A 65 -13.65 -7.30 -2.93
CA GLN A 65 -14.60 -8.37 -3.22
C GLN A 65 -16.02 -8.02 -2.71
N GLU A 66 -16.12 -7.47 -1.51
CA GLU A 66 -17.40 -7.03 -0.92
C GLU A 66 -18.06 -5.90 -1.74
N LEU A 67 -17.27 -5.10 -2.45
CA LEU A 67 -17.73 -4.10 -3.41
C LEU A 67 -18.06 -4.68 -4.79
N GLY A 68 -18.02 -6.00 -4.96
CA GLY A 68 -18.39 -6.69 -6.19
C GLY A 68 -17.26 -6.82 -7.22
N CYS A 69 -16.00 -6.56 -6.85
CA CYS A 69 -14.87 -6.74 -7.75
C CYS A 69 -14.47 -8.22 -7.86
N THR A 70 -13.98 -8.61 -9.03
CA THR A 70 -13.18 -9.83 -9.21
C THR A 70 -11.75 -9.51 -8.82
N VAL A 71 -11.24 -10.12 -7.73
CA VAL A 71 -10.01 -9.66 -7.07
C VAL A 71 -8.88 -10.66 -7.23
N THR A 72 -7.71 -10.14 -7.57
CA THR A 72 -6.41 -10.82 -7.41
C THR A 72 -5.59 -10.04 -6.38
N GLY A 73 -5.10 -10.72 -5.35
CA GLY A 73 -4.15 -10.16 -4.38
C GLY A 73 -2.76 -10.74 -4.59
N ILE A 74 -1.75 -9.88 -4.61
CA ILE A 74 -0.35 -10.31 -4.73
C ILE A 74 0.50 -9.78 -3.57
N ASP A 75 1.46 -10.58 -3.14
CA ASP A 75 2.50 -10.17 -2.18
C ASP A 75 3.80 -10.90 -2.50
N TYR A 76 4.93 -10.28 -2.19
CA TYR A 76 6.23 -10.90 -2.39
C TYR A 76 6.50 -11.99 -1.34
N SER A 77 5.94 -11.86 -0.13
CA SER A 77 6.05 -12.81 0.96
C SER A 77 5.06 -13.97 0.80
N GLU A 78 5.57 -15.19 0.65
CA GLU A 78 4.76 -16.41 0.65
C GLU A 78 3.97 -16.55 1.97
N ALA A 79 4.58 -16.21 3.12
CA ALA A 79 3.93 -16.24 4.42
C ALA A 79 2.73 -15.30 4.50
N MET A 80 2.79 -14.12 3.87
CA MET A 80 1.64 -13.21 3.75
C MET A 80 0.53 -13.84 2.91
N ILE A 81 0.86 -14.42 1.76
CA ILE A 81 -0.11 -15.10 0.89
C ILE A 81 -0.79 -16.27 1.60
N ASP A 82 -0.04 -17.07 2.35
CA ASP A 82 -0.60 -18.18 3.11
C ASP A 82 -1.55 -17.67 4.22
N ASN A 83 -1.20 -16.58 4.87
CA ASN A 83 -2.06 -15.96 5.87
C ASN A 83 -3.32 -15.34 5.23
N ALA A 84 -3.23 -14.73 4.05
CA ALA A 84 -4.40 -14.26 3.31
C ALA A 84 -5.37 -15.41 2.99
N LYS A 85 -4.86 -16.55 2.53
CA LYS A 85 -5.67 -17.75 2.28
C LYS A 85 -6.30 -18.32 3.56
N LYS A 86 -5.55 -18.34 4.68
CA LYS A 86 -6.10 -18.76 6.00
C LYS A 86 -7.22 -17.83 6.46
N VAL A 87 -7.03 -16.51 6.33
CA VAL A 87 -8.07 -15.52 6.68
C VAL A 87 -9.28 -15.69 5.78
N MET A 88 -9.10 -15.89 4.47
CA MET A 88 -10.20 -16.17 3.52
C MET A 88 -11.03 -17.39 3.96
N GLY A 89 -10.37 -18.49 4.35
CA GLY A 89 -11.02 -19.67 4.89
C GLY A 89 -11.77 -19.43 6.19
N LYS A 90 -11.18 -18.66 7.13
CA LYS A 90 -11.84 -18.28 8.41
C LYS A 90 -13.10 -17.44 8.17
N LEU A 91 -13.12 -16.64 7.12
CA LEU A 91 -14.27 -15.81 6.74
C LEU A 91 -15.34 -16.58 5.92
N GLY A 92 -15.08 -17.85 5.56
CA GLY A 92 -15.93 -18.62 4.67
C GLY A 92 -16.08 -17.98 3.28
N ARG A 93 -15.08 -17.25 2.82
CA ARG A 93 -15.06 -16.59 1.51
C ARG A 93 -14.30 -17.43 0.48
N GLU A 94 -14.66 -17.26 -0.77
CA GLU A 94 -14.05 -17.91 -1.94
C GLU A 94 -13.91 -16.90 -3.08
N GLY A 95 -13.17 -17.27 -4.14
CA GLY A 95 -13.15 -16.50 -5.39
C GLY A 95 -12.08 -15.40 -5.46
N ILE A 96 -11.34 -15.12 -4.38
CA ILE A 96 -10.16 -14.25 -4.47
C ILE A 96 -8.94 -15.12 -4.84
N VAL A 97 -8.17 -14.68 -5.84
CA VAL A 97 -6.93 -15.33 -6.24
C VAL A 97 -5.76 -14.68 -5.50
N PHE A 98 -5.07 -15.42 -4.63
CA PHE A 98 -3.85 -14.96 -3.95
C PHE A 98 -2.61 -15.62 -4.56
N ARG A 99 -1.64 -14.80 -5.02
CA ARG A 99 -0.40 -15.26 -5.68
C ARG A 99 0.83 -14.58 -5.07
N GLN A 100 1.87 -15.38 -4.81
CA GLN A 100 3.20 -14.81 -4.54
C GLN A 100 3.73 -14.19 -5.83
N MET A 101 4.10 -12.89 -5.79
CA MET A 101 4.57 -12.17 -6.97
C MET A 101 5.34 -10.90 -6.59
N ASP A 102 6.32 -10.53 -7.41
CA ASP A 102 7.03 -9.26 -7.29
C ASP A 102 6.22 -8.14 -7.97
N ALA A 103 5.91 -7.08 -7.22
CA ALA A 103 5.21 -5.89 -7.74
C ALA A 103 6.00 -5.18 -8.85
N GLN A 104 7.31 -5.38 -8.92
CA GLN A 104 8.21 -4.82 -9.92
C GLN A 104 8.28 -5.66 -11.21
N LYS A 105 7.65 -6.85 -11.20
CA LYS A 105 7.62 -7.78 -12.35
C LYS A 105 6.31 -8.57 -12.32
N LEU A 106 5.24 -7.98 -12.82
CA LEU A 106 3.92 -8.57 -12.80
C LEU A 106 3.74 -9.59 -13.93
N ASP A 107 3.42 -10.84 -13.56
CA ASP A 107 3.08 -11.92 -14.48
C ASP A 107 1.59 -11.86 -14.86
N PHE A 108 1.19 -10.74 -15.47
CA PHE A 108 -0.12 -10.52 -16.04
C PHE A 108 0.02 -9.88 -17.43
N GLU A 109 -0.93 -10.17 -18.30
CA GLU A 109 -1.04 -9.48 -19.58
C GLU A 109 -1.30 -7.98 -19.39
N ALA A 110 -0.96 -7.17 -20.38
CA ALA A 110 -1.32 -5.77 -20.40
C ALA A 110 -2.84 -5.59 -20.27
N GLU A 111 -3.28 -4.53 -19.58
CA GLU A 111 -4.70 -4.17 -19.47
C GLU A 111 -5.60 -5.22 -18.80
N SER A 112 -4.99 -6.04 -17.92
CA SER A 112 -5.68 -7.10 -17.17
C SER A 112 -6.59 -6.59 -16.05
N PHE A 113 -6.38 -5.36 -15.54
CA PHE A 113 -7.09 -4.82 -14.40
C PHE A 113 -7.74 -3.47 -14.69
N ASP A 114 -8.89 -3.22 -14.08
CA ASP A 114 -9.63 -1.98 -14.17
C ASP A 114 -9.38 -1.07 -12.97
N PHE A 115 -8.95 -1.66 -11.85
CA PHE A 115 -8.63 -0.96 -10.61
C PHE A 115 -7.41 -1.61 -9.94
N ILE A 116 -6.44 -0.80 -9.54
CA ILE A 116 -5.26 -1.25 -8.77
C ILE A 116 -5.24 -0.48 -7.47
N PHE A 117 -5.28 -1.22 -6.36
CA PHE A 117 -5.14 -0.68 -5.02
C PHE A 117 -3.77 -1.04 -4.45
N SER A 118 -3.16 -0.11 -3.72
CA SER A 118 -1.93 -0.35 -2.98
C SER A 118 -1.93 0.47 -1.69
N ARG A 119 -1.43 -0.10 -0.59
CA ARG A 119 -1.25 0.62 0.67
C ARG A 119 0.01 0.20 1.40
N ASN A 120 0.87 1.19 1.69
CA ASN A 120 2.13 0.99 2.42
C ASN A 120 3.05 -0.05 1.73
N VAL A 121 3.12 -0.02 0.41
CA VAL A 121 3.93 -0.95 -0.40
C VAL A 121 5.07 -0.22 -1.09
N THR A 122 4.77 0.84 -1.82
CA THR A 122 5.75 1.47 -2.72
C THR A 122 6.96 2.04 -1.97
N TRP A 123 6.83 2.39 -0.71
CA TRP A 123 7.94 2.83 0.14
C TRP A 123 8.94 1.71 0.48
N THR A 124 8.56 0.43 0.33
CA THR A 124 9.38 -0.74 0.67
C THR A 124 10.07 -1.37 -0.54
N LEU A 125 9.79 -0.89 -1.75
CA LEU A 125 10.29 -1.51 -2.97
C LEU A 125 11.70 -1.00 -3.31
N PRO A 126 12.61 -1.89 -3.74
CA PRO A 126 13.93 -1.48 -4.26
C PRO A 126 13.84 -0.58 -5.49
N ASP A 127 12.86 -0.82 -6.37
CA ASP A 127 12.58 -0.01 -7.55
C ASP A 127 11.08 0.32 -7.67
N PRO A 128 10.60 1.33 -6.91
CA PRO A 128 9.19 1.70 -6.92
C PRO A 128 8.74 2.32 -8.25
N GLU A 129 9.65 2.90 -9.03
CA GLU A 129 9.34 3.39 -10.38
C GLU A 129 8.99 2.24 -11.32
N GLN A 130 9.73 1.14 -11.26
CA GLN A 130 9.43 -0.05 -12.04
C GLN A 130 8.07 -0.65 -11.63
N ALA A 131 7.72 -0.63 -10.36
CA ALA A 131 6.39 -1.06 -9.92
C ALA A 131 5.28 -0.19 -10.52
N TYR A 132 5.45 1.13 -10.57
CA TYR A 132 4.50 2.02 -11.26
C TYR A 132 4.41 1.75 -12.77
N ARG A 133 5.53 1.42 -13.43
CA ARG A 133 5.53 0.99 -14.84
C ARG A 133 4.70 -0.26 -15.05
N GLU A 134 4.86 -1.25 -14.19
CA GLU A 134 4.09 -2.49 -14.23
C GLU A 134 2.60 -2.25 -13.93
N MET A 135 2.28 -1.46 -12.90
CA MET A 135 0.89 -1.05 -12.64
C MET A 135 0.26 -0.38 -13.86
N TYR A 136 0.97 0.58 -14.49
CA TYR A 136 0.49 1.22 -15.71
C TYR A 136 0.28 0.25 -16.86
N ARG A 137 1.19 -0.70 -17.05
CA ARG A 137 1.11 -1.70 -18.11
C ARG A 137 -0.12 -2.61 -17.95
N VAL A 138 -0.36 -3.10 -16.74
CA VAL A 138 -1.47 -4.03 -16.47
C VAL A 138 -2.81 -3.34 -16.26
N LEU A 139 -2.83 -2.01 -16.10
CA LEU A 139 -4.05 -1.23 -15.94
C LEU A 139 -4.73 -1.02 -17.30
N ALA A 140 -6.01 -1.30 -17.40
CA ALA A 140 -6.82 -1.08 -18.59
C ALA A 140 -7.05 0.43 -18.85
N PRO A 141 -7.31 0.85 -20.11
CA PRO A 141 -7.74 2.21 -20.41
C PRO A 141 -8.98 2.60 -19.61
N GLY A 142 -8.96 3.79 -19.02
CA GLY A 142 -10.01 4.27 -18.11
C GLY A 142 -9.93 3.73 -16.69
N GLY A 143 -9.04 2.78 -16.44
CA GLY A 143 -8.80 2.23 -15.11
C GLY A 143 -8.11 3.23 -14.16
N CYS A 144 -8.13 2.92 -12.87
CA CYS A 144 -7.61 3.78 -11.81
C CYS A 144 -6.58 3.04 -10.95
N ILE A 145 -5.48 3.72 -10.62
CA ILE A 145 -4.56 3.35 -9.54
C ILE A 145 -4.95 4.19 -8.33
N LEU A 146 -5.08 3.56 -7.16
CA LEU A 146 -5.29 4.20 -5.87
C LEU A 146 -4.21 3.71 -4.90
N ASN A 147 -3.25 4.58 -4.61
CA ASN A 147 -2.14 4.29 -3.71
C ASN A 147 -2.21 5.14 -2.44
N PHE A 148 -2.22 4.48 -1.28
CA PHE A 148 -2.03 5.09 0.03
C PHE A 148 -0.65 4.74 0.56
N ASP A 149 0.17 5.75 0.85
CA ASP A 149 1.51 5.51 1.36
C ASP A 149 1.99 6.70 2.22
N ALA A 150 3.20 6.60 2.77
CA ALA A 150 3.89 7.68 3.44
C ALA A 150 5.38 7.61 3.13
N ASN A 151 6.11 8.69 3.36
CA ASN A 151 7.56 8.66 3.23
C ASN A 151 8.21 8.12 4.51
N TYR A 152 7.87 6.86 4.84
CA TYR A 152 8.40 6.19 6.02
C TYR A 152 9.93 6.12 6.02
N GLY A 153 10.56 5.98 4.85
CA GLY A 153 12.02 5.95 4.73
C GLY A 153 12.69 7.18 5.35
N GLN A 154 12.20 8.39 5.06
CA GLN A 154 12.72 9.61 5.68
C GLN A 154 12.47 9.66 7.19
N ALA A 155 11.28 9.25 7.65
CA ALA A 155 10.96 9.23 9.07
C ALA A 155 11.87 8.26 9.83
N PHE A 156 12.11 7.07 9.29
CA PHE A 156 12.93 6.05 9.93
C PHE A 156 14.43 6.38 9.89
N LYS A 157 14.91 6.99 8.81
CA LYS A 157 16.30 7.51 8.72
C LYS A 157 16.55 8.56 9.79
N LYS A 158 15.60 9.46 10.04
CA LYS A 158 15.69 10.44 11.12
C LYS A 158 15.71 9.78 12.50
N GLN A 159 14.84 8.80 12.74
CA GLN A 159 14.82 8.04 13.99
C GLN A 159 16.13 7.30 14.26
N ASP A 160 16.75 6.72 13.23
CA ASP A 160 18.02 6.01 13.36
C ASP A 160 19.16 6.96 13.76
N LEU A 161 19.20 8.17 13.19
CA LEU A 161 20.16 9.22 13.52
C LEU A 161 20.00 9.75 14.96
N GLU A 162 18.79 9.82 15.48
CA GLU A 162 18.48 10.27 16.84
C GLU A 162 18.59 9.14 17.88
N GLY A 163 18.76 7.90 17.46
CA GLY A 163 18.77 6.69 18.28
C GLY A 163 17.37 6.25 18.73
N ILE A 164 17.06 4.97 18.54
CA ILE A 164 15.77 4.41 18.97
C ILE A 164 15.88 4.01 20.43
N THR A 165 15.06 4.62 21.29
CA THR A 165 14.91 4.22 22.70
C THR A 165 13.82 3.16 22.86
N GLU A 166 13.89 2.36 23.92
CA GLU A 166 12.84 1.38 24.25
C GLU A 166 11.44 2.02 24.38
N LYS A 167 11.37 3.28 24.87
CA LYS A 167 10.10 4.03 24.94
C LYS A 167 9.52 4.36 23.57
N GLN A 168 10.36 4.63 22.58
CA GLN A 168 9.93 4.90 21.20
C GLN A 168 9.50 3.62 20.48
N ALA A 169 10.06 2.46 20.87
CA ALA A 169 9.64 1.17 20.36
C ALA A 169 8.18 0.85 20.69
N VAL A 170 7.68 1.32 21.83
CA VAL A 170 6.30 1.14 22.31
C VAL A 170 5.32 2.09 21.62
N SER A 171 5.78 3.25 21.13
CA SER A 171 4.93 4.32 20.54
C SER A 171 5.02 4.42 19.02
N ASP A 172 5.46 3.36 18.33
CA ASP A 172 5.58 3.38 16.88
C ASP A 172 4.21 3.55 16.21
N THR A 173 3.97 4.76 15.74
CA THR A 173 2.71 5.25 15.19
C THR A 173 2.41 4.77 13.76
N SER A 174 3.10 3.74 13.26
CA SER A 174 2.83 3.18 11.92
C SER A 174 1.44 2.51 11.79
N GLY A 175 0.53 2.79 12.74
CA GLY A 175 -0.85 2.29 12.75
C GLY A 175 -0.98 0.81 13.15
N TYR A 176 0.11 0.20 13.57
CA TYR A 176 0.20 -1.19 13.99
C TYR A 176 0.94 -1.26 15.32
N GLU A 177 0.26 -0.83 16.38
CA GLU A 177 0.79 -0.94 17.74
C GLU A 177 0.89 -2.42 18.13
N ASN A 178 2.11 -2.93 18.17
CA ASN A 178 2.40 -4.14 18.92
C ASN A 178 3.57 -3.87 19.86
N PRO A 179 3.32 -3.84 21.18
CA PRO A 179 4.37 -3.65 22.18
C PRO A 179 5.41 -4.79 22.21
N ALA A 180 5.15 -5.90 21.51
CA ALA A 180 6.08 -7.02 21.40
C ALA A 180 7.15 -6.86 20.32
N ARG A 181 7.19 -5.75 19.56
CA ARG A 181 8.25 -5.55 18.57
C ARG A 181 9.59 -5.41 19.27
N SER A 182 10.49 -6.33 18.98
CA SER A 182 11.85 -6.23 19.51
C SER A 182 12.57 -5.00 18.93
N LEU A 183 13.39 -4.35 19.74
CA LEU A 183 14.26 -3.26 19.30
C LEU A 183 15.10 -3.65 18.07
N ALA A 184 15.47 -4.93 17.97
CA ALA A 184 16.21 -5.46 16.81
C ALA A 184 15.38 -5.38 15.51
N MET A 185 14.08 -5.71 15.55
CA MET A 185 13.21 -5.61 14.38
C MET A 185 13.00 -4.16 13.92
N LEU A 186 12.92 -3.21 14.87
CA LEU A 186 12.81 -1.79 14.52
C LEU A 186 14.09 -1.26 13.88
N LYS A 187 15.24 -1.66 14.39
CA LYS A 187 16.54 -1.31 13.80
C LYS A 187 16.66 -1.89 12.38
N GLU A 188 16.29 -3.17 12.18
CA GLU A 188 16.32 -3.78 10.85
C GLU A 188 15.41 -3.03 9.86
N ARG A 189 14.19 -2.66 10.26
CA ARG A 189 13.29 -1.82 9.45
C ARG A 189 13.94 -0.51 9.04
N ASN A 190 14.56 0.19 10.01
CA ASN A 190 15.16 1.48 9.76
C ASN A 190 16.39 1.39 8.84
N GLN A 191 17.21 0.33 8.99
CA GLN A 191 18.33 0.06 8.10
C GLN A 191 17.85 -0.23 6.67
N ILE A 192 16.85 -1.11 6.51
CA ILE A 192 16.22 -1.36 5.20
C ILE A 192 15.74 -0.05 4.58
N ALA A 193 14.97 0.74 5.34
CA ALA A 193 14.41 1.99 4.84
C ALA A 193 15.49 3.01 4.43
N ALA A 194 16.59 3.11 5.18
CA ALA A 194 17.67 4.03 4.89
C ALA A 194 18.45 3.69 3.61
N GLU A 195 18.46 2.42 3.20
CA GLU A 195 19.14 1.93 2.01
C GLU A 195 18.27 2.00 0.74
N LEU A 196 16.95 2.24 0.87
CA LEU A 196 16.04 2.33 -0.27
C LEU A 196 16.11 3.70 -0.96
N CYS A 197 16.18 3.71 -2.30
CA CYS A 197 16.27 4.94 -3.10
C CYS A 197 15.11 5.90 -2.84
N ILE A 198 13.91 5.38 -2.59
CA ILE A 198 12.71 6.18 -2.32
C ILE A 198 12.80 7.01 -1.03
N CYS A 199 13.73 6.64 -0.13
CA CYS A 199 13.94 7.35 1.13
C CYS A 199 14.34 8.82 0.93
N ASP A 200 15.05 9.15 -0.15
CA ASP A 200 15.54 10.50 -0.44
C ASP A 200 14.56 11.32 -1.29
N GLU A 201 13.48 10.69 -1.75
CA GLU A 201 12.47 11.33 -2.60
C GLU A 201 11.42 12.10 -1.78
N LYS A 202 10.92 13.19 -2.35
CA LYS A 202 9.82 13.97 -1.76
C LYS A 202 8.47 13.40 -2.20
N ARG A 203 7.97 12.45 -1.43
CA ARG A 203 6.65 11.88 -1.69
C ARG A 203 5.53 12.76 -1.09
N PRO A 204 4.37 12.85 -1.74
CA PRO A 204 3.96 12.16 -2.96
C PRO A 204 4.31 12.90 -4.27
N PHE A 205 5.07 13.97 -4.24
CA PHE A 205 5.40 14.72 -5.47
C PHE A 205 6.19 13.87 -6.47
N TRP A 206 7.11 13.04 -5.98
CA TRP A 206 7.82 12.08 -6.80
C TRP A 206 6.85 11.08 -7.46
N ASP A 207 5.88 10.55 -6.72
CA ASP A 207 4.86 9.63 -7.25
C ASP A 207 4.07 10.27 -8.39
N VAL A 208 3.67 11.54 -8.22
CA VAL A 208 2.98 12.31 -9.27
C VAL A 208 3.83 12.45 -10.51
N GLN A 209 5.12 12.77 -10.37
CA GLN A 209 6.04 12.91 -11.51
C GLN A 209 6.18 11.60 -12.28
N VAL A 210 6.35 10.48 -11.59
CA VAL A 210 6.44 9.15 -12.20
C VAL A 210 5.13 8.82 -12.94
N LEU A 211 3.99 8.94 -12.29
CA LEU A 211 2.69 8.63 -12.90
C LEU A 211 2.39 9.52 -14.11
N ALA A 212 2.71 10.80 -14.02
CA ALA A 212 2.54 11.74 -15.14
C ALA A 212 3.46 11.39 -16.32
N SER A 213 4.72 11.00 -16.07
CA SER A 213 5.68 10.57 -17.10
C SER A 213 5.23 9.31 -17.83
N LEU A 214 4.50 8.42 -17.14
CA LEU A 214 3.89 7.22 -17.74
C LEU A 214 2.64 7.53 -18.58
N GLY A 215 2.14 8.77 -18.55
CA GLY A 215 0.96 9.19 -19.29
C GLY A 215 -0.35 9.06 -18.51
N MET A 216 -0.30 8.83 -17.20
CA MET A 216 -1.50 8.87 -16.35
C MET A 216 -2.12 10.27 -16.37
N LYS A 217 -3.44 10.31 -16.27
CA LYS A 217 -4.25 11.55 -16.27
C LYS A 217 -5.04 11.68 -14.97
N LYS A 218 -5.64 12.85 -14.75
CA LYS A 218 -6.49 13.11 -13.57
C LYS A 218 -5.83 12.68 -12.27
N ILE A 219 -4.54 13.03 -12.10
CA ILE A 219 -3.79 12.69 -10.90
C ILE A 219 -4.33 13.56 -9.76
N THR A 220 -4.83 12.92 -8.73
CA THR A 220 -5.34 13.54 -7.50
C THR A 220 -4.42 13.17 -6.34
N VAL A 221 -4.10 14.15 -5.51
CA VAL A 221 -3.27 13.96 -4.31
C VAL A 221 -4.03 14.45 -3.10
N ASP A 222 -4.02 13.66 -2.05
CA ASP A 222 -4.44 14.08 -0.71
C ASP A 222 -3.26 13.92 0.26
N LEU A 223 -2.78 15.04 0.78
CA LEU A 223 -1.65 15.10 1.72
C LEU A 223 -2.06 14.84 3.17
N ALA A 224 -3.36 14.82 3.44
CA ALA A 224 -3.94 14.64 4.76
C ALA A 224 -4.94 13.47 4.77
N ALA A 225 -4.66 12.42 4.02
CA ALA A 225 -5.56 11.30 3.79
C ALA A 225 -6.06 10.66 5.10
N GLU A 226 -5.21 10.60 6.13
CA GLU A 226 -5.61 10.06 7.44
C GLU A 226 -6.70 10.91 8.09
N THR A 227 -6.59 12.24 8.00
CA THR A 227 -7.61 13.17 8.55
C THR A 227 -8.88 13.16 7.72
N HIS A 228 -8.76 13.18 6.40
CA HIS A 228 -9.91 13.32 5.51
C HIS A 228 -10.76 12.05 5.43
N PHE A 229 -10.14 10.89 5.48
CA PHE A 229 -10.85 9.62 5.29
C PHE A 229 -11.10 8.84 6.58
N PHE A 230 -10.30 9.06 7.62
CA PHE A 230 -10.31 8.22 8.83
C PHE A 230 -10.52 9.01 10.12
N GLY A 231 -10.91 10.27 10.04
CA GLY A 231 -11.20 11.12 11.22
C GLY A 231 -9.99 11.34 12.13
N GLY A 232 -8.77 11.20 11.62
CA GLY A 232 -7.54 11.48 12.33
C GLY A 232 -7.50 12.91 12.85
N LYS A 233 -6.72 13.18 13.90
CA LYS A 233 -6.57 14.56 14.42
C LYS A 233 -6.00 15.45 13.32
N PRO A 234 -6.59 16.64 13.06
CA PRO A 234 -6.03 17.57 12.11
C PRO A 234 -4.59 17.90 12.52
N VAL A 235 -3.69 17.84 11.53
CA VAL A 235 -2.30 18.26 11.71
C VAL A 235 -2.31 19.72 12.18
N SER A 236 -1.65 20.03 13.30
CA SER A 236 -1.59 21.39 13.82
C SER A 236 -0.91 22.34 12.81
N GLU A 237 -1.19 23.65 12.88
CA GLU A 237 -0.55 24.63 11.97
C GLU A 237 0.99 24.59 12.09
N ALA A 238 1.52 24.26 13.28
CA ALA A 238 2.96 24.09 13.50
C ALA A 238 3.50 22.83 12.78
N GLU A 239 2.69 21.76 12.73
CA GLU A 239 3.02 20.53 12.01
C GLU A 239 2.81 20.69 10.49
N LYS A 240 1.86 21.53 10.05
CA LYS A 240 1.69 21.88 8.63
C LYS A 240 2.85 22.70 8.09
N ALA A 241 3.53 23.50 8.93
CA ALA A 241 4.71 24.27 8.53
C ALA A 241 5.93 23.40 8.26
N TRP A 242 5.93 22.15 8.74
CA TRP A 242 6.99 21.19 8.54
C TRP A 242 6.43 19.94 7.86
N TYR A 243 7.00 19.60 6.70
CA TYR A 243 6.71 18.35 6.01
C TYR A 243 6.84 17.15 6.98
N ASN A 244 5.71 16.47 7.26
CA ASN A 244 5.71 15.24 8.05
C ASN A 244 5.86 14.03 7.10
N PRO A 245 7.03 13.42 7.01
CA PRO A 245 7.25 12.30 6.08
C PRO A 245 6.44 11.04 6.43
N ALA A 246 6.01 10.89 7.69
CA ALA A 246 5.21 9.75 8.14
C ALA A 246 3.70 9.97 7.96
N ALA A 247 3.25 11.16 7.52
CA ALA A 247 1.84 11.40 7.26
C ALA A 247 1.36 10.55 6.07
N LEU A 248 0.23 9.87 6.26
CA LEU A 248 -0.40 9.11 5.20
C LEU A 248 -0.91 10.07 4.12
N PHE A 249 -0.44 9.86 2.90
CA PHE A 249 -0.96 10.52 1.71
C PHE A 249 -1.71 9.53 0.82
N MET A 250 -2.56 10.06 -0.05
CA MET A 250 -3.18 9.31 -1.13
C MET A 250 -2.76 9.90 -2.48
N VAL A 251 -2.47 9.03 -3.43
CA VAL A 251 -2.35 9.38 -4.85
C VAL A 251 -3.29 8.49 -5.64
N ALA A 252 -4.22 9.11 -6.35
CA ALA A 252 -5.08 8.44 -7.31
C ALA A 252 -4.75 8.95 -8.72
N ALA A 253 -4.70 8.05 -9.69
CA ALA A 253 -4.41 8.38 -11.07
C ALA A 253 -5.20 7.51 -12.04
N GLN A 254 -5.72 8.09 -13.13
CA GLN A 254 -6.52 7.40 -14.12
C GLN A 254 -5.73 7.24 -15.43
N LYS A 255 -5.75 6.05 -16.02
CA LYS A 255 -5.21 5.80 -17.36
C LYS A 255 -6.18 6.36 -18.41
N GLU A 256 -5.65 7.03 -19.41
CA GLU A 256 -6.47 7.61 -20.48
C GLU A 256 -7.29 6.54 -21.19
N THR A 257 -8.54 6.85 -21.50
CA THR A 257 -9.38 5.97 -22.33
C THR A 257 -8.89 6.03 -23.77
N HIS A 258 -8.86 4.91 -24.48
CA HIS A 258 -8.63 4.97 -25.92
C HIS A 258 -9.75 5.82 -26.55
N SER A 259 -9.38 7.01 -27.07
CA SER A 259 -10.28 7.76 -27.93
C SER A 259 -10.59 6.91 -29.14
N LEU A 260 -11.82 6.43 -29.25
CA LEU A 260 -12.28 5.91 -30.52
C LEU A 260 -12.10 7.05 -31.53
N LYS A 261 -11.05 6.96 -32.36
CA LYS A 261 -10.94 7.85 -33.52
C LYS A 261 -12.19 7.60 -34.33
N LYS A 262 -13.12 8.57 -34.29
CA LYS A 262 -14.27 8.64 -35.18
C LYS A 262 -13.80 8.92 -36.59
#